data_44f98e7cfff449e135a78e865bea431e
#
_entry.id   44f98e7cfff449e135a78e865bea431e
#
_cell.length_a   1.000
_cell.length_b   1.000
_cell.length_c   1.000
_cell.angle_alpha   90.00
_cell.angle_beta   90.00
_cell.angle_gamma   90.00
#
_symmetry.space_group_name_H-M   'P 1'
#
loop_
_entity.id
_entity.type
_entity.pdbx_description
1 polymer ?
#
loop_
_entity_poly.entity_id
_entity_poly.type
_entity_poly.pdbx_seq_one_letter_code
_entity_poly.pdbx_strand_id
1 'polypeptide(L)'
;MSREGETWGQQVTGSLASVKNLRVKVDMGSVVVRGGQQQGINYVVHTNFKTSSEQDARRQFEQYKVTAYVKGDTAWIVGDWQGGRQPRHFSGEVSINVPREMLLVKLETEGGNVDASGITGRVEAESGGGSMHLDDIGGGANAQTGGGGIDVGTVSGDLGLHTGGGTIMVHHANGKVVAETGGGSVEIQSGAQGAVIETGGGSVAVKQCNGKLRVSTGGGSIDLGDINGPVEIETGGGTIHLSSAKGAVRAQTGGGGIELYGVPSARAETGAGSIIVKLVNTGGERNDSMLETSAGDITVYIARDVAISVRASVELGNGHRITSDFSDIHVSSEGGGDWGAPKTLTAEGKLNGGGPMLKVRTTTGDICIKRSDH
;
A
#
# COMPACT_ATOMS: atom_id res chain seq x y z
N MET A 1 24.74 -29.46 22.54
CA MET A 1 24.87 -29.59 21.08
C MET A 1 24.20 -30.89 20.66
N SER A 2 23.48 -30.85 19.57
CA SER A 2 22.84 -32.01 18.91
C SER A 2 23.34 -32.08 17.48
N ARG A 3 23.22 -33.27 16.84
CA ARG A 3 23.61 -33.46 15.44
C ARG A 3 22.50 -34.16 14.68
N GLU A 4 22.15 -33.61 13.52
CA GLU A 4 21.23 -34.21 12.59
C GLU A 4 21.84 -34.21 11.18
N GLY A 5 22.31 -35.37 10.73
CA GLY A 5 23.08 -35.53 9.50
C GLY A 5 24.43 -34.75 9.55
N GLU A 6 24.59 -33.79 8.66
CA GLU A 6 25.75 -32.89 8.61
C GLU A 6 25.53 -31.56 9.36
N THR A 7 24.37 -31.38 9.98
CA THR A 7 24.01 -30.15 10.70
C THR A 7 24.18 -30.33 12.19
N TRP A 8 24.95 -29.47 12.80
CA TRP A 8 25.11 -29.37 14.24
C TRP A 8 24.21 -28.25 14.75
N GLY A 9 23.48 -28.50 15.85
CA GLY A 9 22.62 -27.57 16.53
C GLY A 9 23.11 -27.24 17.93
N GLN A 10 22.97 -25.99 18.34
CA GLN A 10 23.13 -25.53 19.71
C GLN A 10 21.89 -24.77 20.17
N GLN A 11 21.48 -24.99 21.40
CA GLN A 11 20.36 -24.28 22.03
C GLN A 11 20.84 -23.56 23.28
N VAL A 12 20.51 -22.29 23.40
CA VAL A 12 20.71 -21.48 24.58
C VAL A 12 19.35 -21.01 25.07
N THR A 13 19.03 -21.21 26.32
CA THR A 13 17.77 -20.80 26.93
C THR A 13 18.03 -19.87 28.10
N GLY A 14 17.14 -18.94 28.35
CA GLY A 14 17.22 -18.07 29.51
C GLY A 14 15.91 -17.36 29.79
N SER A 15 15.88 -16.68 30.92
CA SER A 15 14.74 -15.87 31.35
C SER A 15 15.20 -14.53 31.90
N LEU A 16 14.39 -13.51 31.71
CA LEU A 16 14.58 -12.17 32.27
C LEU A 16 13.31 -11.78 33.06
N ALA A 17 13.49 -10.88 34.00
CA ALA A 17 12.37 -10.31 34.74
C ALA A 17 11.39 -9.58 33.80
N SER A 18 10.15 -9.49 34.22
CA SER A 18 9.15 -8.68 33.52
C SER A 18 9.54 -7.21 33.56
N VAL A 19 9.56 -6.59 32.39
CA VAL A 19 9.82 -5.15 32.17
C VAL A 19 8.87 -4.62 31.09
N LYS A 20 8.83 -3.32 30.89
CA LYS A 20 7.89 -2.70 29.95
C LYS A 20 8.34 -2.75 28.49
N ASN A 21 9.64 -2.82 28.27
CA ASN A 21 10.22 -2.73 26.93
C ASN A 21 11.14 -3.92 26.64
N LEU A 22 11.16 -4.34 25.37
CA LEU A 22 12.09 -5.35 24.88
C LEU A 22 12.88 -4.75 23.71
N ARG A 23 14.20 -4.98 23.70
CA ARG A 23 15.06 -4.76 22.55
C ARG A 23 15.82 -6.03 22.20
N VAL A 24 15.69 -6.43 20.97
CA VAL A 24 16.40 -7.59 20.41
C VAL A 24 17.26 -7.09 19.27
N LYS A 25 18.54 -7.40 19.31
CA LYS A 25 19.45 -7.11 18.20
C LYS A 25 20.27 -8.35 17.92
N VAL A 26 20.20 -8.84 16.68
CA VAL A 26 20.96 -10.01 16.25
C VAL A 26 21.65 -9.76 14.92
N ASP A 27 22.93 -10.08 14.84
CA ASP A 27 23.68 -9.98 13.59
C ASP A 27 23.26 -11.07 12.60
N MET A 28 22.73 -12.19 13.10
CA MET A 28 22.36 -13.33 12.25
C MET A 28 21.14 -14.05 12.81
N GLY A 29 20.26 -14.44 11.90
CA GLY A 29 19.11 -15.29 12.22
C GLY A 29 17.78 -14.53 12.32
N SER A 30 16.74 -15.30 12.38
CA SER A 30 15.38 -14.80 12.51
C SER A 30 15.03 -14.48 13.96
N VAL A 31 14.13 -13.54 14.14
CA VAL A 31 13.62 -13.13 15.45
C VAL A 31 12.12 -13.38 15.51
N VAL A 32 11.67 -14.15 16.49
CA VAL A 32 10.26 -14.46 16.73
C VAL A 32 9.88 -13.99 18.13
N VAL A 33 8.91 -13.10 18.24
CA VAL A 33 8.39 -12.60 19.52
C VAL A 33 6.90 -12.86 19.63
N ARG A 34 6.50 -13.53 20.71
CA ARG A 34 5.10 -13.84 20.99
C ARG A 34 4.70 -13.31 22.35
N GLY A 35 3.70 -12.43 22.37
CA GLY A 35 3.05 -11.94 23.56
C GLY A 35 2.06 -12.97 24.11
N GLY A 36 2.05 -13.17 25.42
CA GLY A 36 1.18 -14.12 26.08
C GLY A 36 0.91 -13.76 27.54
N GLN A 37 0.38 -14.71 28.29
CA GLN A 37 0.01 -14.53 29.72
C GLN A 37 1.15 -14.78 30.70
N GLN A 38 2.37 -15.02 30.22
CA GLN A 38 3.52 -15.25 31.12
C GLN A 38 3.93 -13.97 31.85
N GLN A 39 4.49 -14.16 33.07
CA GLN A 39 4.89 -13.03 33.91
C GLN A 39 6.35 -12.56 33.71
N GLY A 40 7.10 -13.15 32.79
CA GLY A 40 8.48 -12.81 32.51
C GLY A 40 8.82 -12.95 31.04
N ILE A 41 10.05 -12.67 30.69
CA ILE A 41 10.56 -12.82 29.34
C ILE A 41 11.37 -14.10 29.28
N ASN A 42 10.93 -15.05 28.45
CA ASN A 42 11.65 -16.30 28.22
C ASN A 42 12.18 -16.32 26.79
N TYR A 43 13.42 -16.70 26.61
CA TYR A 43 14.02 -16.76 25.29
C TYR A 43 14.72 -18.10 25.05
N VAL A 44 14.70 -18.51 23.80
CA VAL A 44 15.39 -19.67 23.27
C VAL A 44 16.13 -19.22 22.01
N VAL A 45 17.44 -19.46 21.98
CA VAL A 45 18.26 -19.18 20.80
C VAL A 45 18.70 -20.52 20.24
N HIS A 46 18.25 -20.82 19.03
CA HIS A 46 18.70 -21.96 18.25
C HIS A 46 19.71 -21.50 17.22
N THR A 47 20.88 -22.13 17.19
CA THR A 47 21.88 -21.90 16.17
C THR A 47 22.24 -23.21 15.51
N ASN A 48 22.36 -23.20 14.19
CA ASN A 48 22.69 -24.35 13.38
C ASN A 48 23.90 -24.04 12.48
N PHE A 49 24.79 -25.02 12.35
CA PHE A 49 25.94 -24.94 11.46
C PHE A 49 26.16 -26.25 10.72
N LYS A 50 26.25 -26.18 9.38
CA LYS A 50 26.47 -27.36 8.55
C LYS A 50 27.98 -27.61 8.37
N THR A 51 28.49 -28.69 8.95
CA THR A 51 29.84 -29.16 8.83
C THR A 51 29.94 -30.64 9.16
N SER A 52 30.92 -31.34 8.60
CA SER A 52 31.25 -32.71 8.96
C SER A 52 32.04 -32.84 10.27
N SER A 53 32.64 -31.73 10.73
CA SER A 53 33.54 -31.68 11.88
C SER A 53 32.86 -31.11 13.13
N GLU A 54 32.77 -31.87 14.20
CA GLU A 54 32.31 -31.40 15.50
C GLU A 54 33.16 -30.25 16.05
N GLN A 55 34.46 -30.35 15.88
CA GLN A 55 35.39 -29.33 16.38
C GLN A 55 35.18 -27.98 15.66
N ASP A 56 34.90 -28.02 14.36
CA ASP A 56 34.54 -26.81 13.61
C ASP A 56 33.23 -26.25 14.07
N ALA A 57 32.19 -27.09 14.28
CA ALA A 57 30.93 -26.64 14.82
C ALA A 57 31.05 -25.95 16.16
N ARG A 58 31.79 -26.54 17.11
CA ARG A 58 32.05 -25.93 18.43
C ARG A 58 32.71 -24.56 18.30
N ARG A 59 33.76 -24.46 17.48
CA ARG A 59 34.46 -23.19 17.23
C ARG A 59 33.53 -22.13 16.64
N GLN A 60 32.65 -22.48 15.74
CA GLN A 60 31.67 -21.53 15.16
C GLN A 60 30.62 -21.07 16.17
N PHE A 61 30.09 -22.00 16.98
CA PHE A 61 29.13 -21.62 18.02
C PHE A 61 29.74 -20.73 19.10
N GLU A 62 31.03 -20.91 19.43
CA GLU A 62 31.74 -20.04 20.36
C GLU A 62 31.92 -18.60 19.84
N GLN A 63 31.86 -18.40 18.50
CA GLN A 63 31.91 -17.07 17.90
C GLN A 63 30.58 -16.31 17.94
N TYR A 64 29.46 -17.02 18.15
CA TYR A 64 28.13 -16.39 18.29
C TYR A 64 27.77 -16.22 19.75
N LYS A 65 27.90 -15.01 20.26
CA LYS A 65 27.68 -14.70 21.66
C LYS A 65 26.28 -14.15 21.88
N VAL A 66 25.51 -14.83 22.73
CA VAL A 66 24.21 -14.35 23.18
C VAL A 66 24.36 -13.71 24.54
N THR A 67 23.93 -12.45 24.67
CA THR A 67 23.91 -11.70 25.93
C THR A 67 22.51 -11.23 26.21
N ALA A 68 21.99 -11.53 27.41
CA ALA A 68 20.67 -11.10 27.83
C ALA A 68 20.74 -10.44 29.21
N TYR A 69 20.18 -9.25 29.34
CA TYR A 69 20.22 -8.46 30.57
C TYR A 69 19.04 -7.47 30.63
N VAL A 70 18.77 -6.97 31.82
CA VAL A 70 17.80 -5.89 32.06
C VAL A 70 18.54 -4.61 32.44
N LYS A 71 18.17 -3.50 31.81
CA LYS A 71 18.67 -2.17 32.15
C LYS A 71 17.49 -1.20 32.25
N GLY A 72 17.19 -0.74 33.45
CA GLY A 72 15.99 0.05 33.72
C GLY A 72 14.73 -0.77 33.39
N ASP A 73 13.80 -0.18 32.65
CA ASP A 73 12.55 -0.79 32.21
C ASP A 73 12.66 -1.56 30.88
N THR A 74 13.89 -1.89 30.46
CA THR A 74 14.14 -2.52 29.15
C THR A 74 14.94 -3.79 29.31
N ALA A 75 14.42 -4.89 28.76
CA ALA A 75 15.15 -6.14 28.54
C ALA A 75 15.92 -6.06 27.20
N TRP A 76 17.14 -6.51 27.22
CA TRP A 76 18.01 -6.59 26.06
C TRP A 76 18.39 -8.04 25.79
N ILE A 77 18.24 -8.46 24.55
CA ILE A 77 18.74 -9.75 24.05
C ILE A 77 19.58 -9.42 22.80
N VAL A 78 20.86 -9.69 22.89
CA VAL A 78 21.84 -9.35 21.86
C VAL A 78 22.55 -10.62 21.41
N GLY A 79 22.55 -10.87 20.11
CA GLY A 79 23.24 -11.98 19.48
C GLY A 79 24.32 -11.47 18.53
N ASP A 80 25.56 -11.41 18.99
CA ASP A 80 26.69 -10.84 18.26
C ASP A 80 27.58 -11.93 17.67
N TRP A 81 27.95 -11.77 16.40
CA TRP A 81 28.99 -12.57 15.77
C TRP A 81 30.38 -11.98 16.03
N GLN A 82 31.19 -12.63 16.83
CA GLN A 82 32.53 -12.18 17.22
C GLN A 82 33.67 -12.70 16.30
N GLY A 83 33.33 -13.54 15.33
CA GLY A 83 34.25 -14.04 14.34
C GLY A 83 34.55 -13.01 13.24
N GLY A 84 35.42 -13.36 12.33
CA GLY A 84 35.67 -12.57 11.12
C GLY A 84 34.46 -12.61 10.17
N ARG A 85 34.69 -13.07 8.92
CA ARG A 85 33.59 -13.22 7.96
C ARG A 85 32.58 -14.26 8.45
N GLN A 86 31.28 -13.90 8.45
CA GLN A 86 30.20 -14.81 8.80
C GLN A 86 30.19 -16.06 7.90
N PRO A 87 30.07 -17.29 8.47
CA PRO A 87 30.07 -18.51 7.68
C PRO A 87 28.73 -18.67 6.92
N ARG A 88 28.83 -19.07 5.66
CA ARG A 88 27.65 -19.19 4.76
C ARG A 88 26.59 -20.20 5.21
N HIS A 89 26.95 -21.13 6.07
CA HIS A 89 26.09 -22.25 6.51
C HIS A 89 25.72 -22.15 8.01
N PHE A 90 25.85 -20.97 8.57
CA PHE A 90 25.39 -20.66 9.91
C PHE A 90 24.00 -20.04 9.84
N SER A 91 23.07 -20.55 10.62
CA SER A 91 21.74 -19.97 10.77
C SER A 91 21.36 -19.91 12.25
N GLY A 92 20.57 -18.93 12.60
CA GLY A 92 20.07 -18.74 13.95
C GLY A 92 18.58 -18.40 13.98
N GLU A 93 17.93 -18.70 15.09
CA GLU A 93 16.59 -18.27 15.41
C GLU A 93 16.54 -17.89 16.88
N VAL A 94 16.02 -16.71 17.16
CA VAL A 94 15.78 -16.22 18.51
C VAL A 94 14.28 -16.16 18.75
N SER A 95 13.77 -17.12 19.51
CA SER A 95 12.35 -17.21 19.89
C SER A 95 12.16 -16.65 21.29
N ILE A 96 11.26 -15.68 21.45
CA ILE A 96 11.06 -14.94 22.70
C ILE A 96 9.58 -14.92 23.04
N ASN A 97 9.25 -15.35 24.24
CA ASN A 97 7.91 -15.20 24.79
C ASN A 97 7.93 -14.07 25.82
N VAL A 98 7.04 -13.09 25.64
CA VAL A 98 6.93 -11.88 26.48
C VAL A 98 5.53 -11.73 27.07
N PRO A 99 5.35 -11.00 28.18
CA PRO A 99 4.02 -10.57 28.59
C PRO A 99 3.35 -9.74 27.47
N ARG A 100 2.04 -9.93 27.29
CA ARG A 100 1.28 -9.23 26.25
C ARG A 100 1.32 -7.69 26.42
N GLU A 101 1.41 -7.22 27.67
CA GLU A 101 1.36 -5.80 28.06
C GLU A 101 2.68 -5.04 27.84
N MET A 102 3.57 -5.54 26.99
CA MET A 102 4.77 -4.79 26.61
C MET A 102 4.38 -3.43 25.98
N LEU A 103 5.05 -2.35 26.37
CA LEU A 103 4.81 -1.03 25.82
C LEU A 103 5.53 -0.82 24.47
N LEU A 104 6.76 -1.32 24.39
CA LEU A 104 7.58 -1.23 23.18
C LEU A 104 8.37 -2.52 22.98
N VAL A 105 8.29 -3.06 21.79
CA VAL A 105 9.11 -4.18 21.33
C VAL A 105 9.89 -3.71 20.10
N LYS A 106 11.23 -3.63 20.21
CA LYS A 106 12.12 -3.27 19.11
C LYS A 106 12.97 -4.47 18.71
N LEU A 107 12.91 -4.83 17.43
CA LEU A 107 13.52 -6.02 16.83
C LEU A 107 14.42 -5.61 15.69
N GLU A 108 15.70 -5.96 15.76
CA GLU A 108 16.70 -5.65 14.74
C GLU A 108 17.43 -6.94 14.34
N THR A 109 17.48 -7.24 13.04
CA THR A 109 18.31 -8.31 12.47
C THR A 109 18.99 -7.87 11.18
N GLU A 110 20.24 -8.31 10.94
CA GLU A 110 20.93 -7.94 9.70
C GLU A 110 20.37 -8.64 8.45
N GLY A 111 19.72 -9.80 8.60
CA GLY A 111 19.26 -10.51 7.40
C GLY A 111 18.17 -11.55 7.59
N GLY A 112 17.77 -11.85 8.83
CA GLY A 112 16.72 -12.84 9.14
C GLY A 112 15.31 -12.30 9.05
N ASN A 113 14.36 -13.21 9.11
CA ASN A 113 12.95 -12.84 9.20
C ASN A 113 12.60 -12.31 10.59
N VAL A 114 11.58 -11.47 10.66
CA VAL A 114 11.02 -10.97 11.92
C VAL A 114 9.55 -11.35 12.00
N ASP A 115 9.18 -12.01 13.08
CA ASP A 115 7.78 -12.33 13.40
C ASP A 115 7.46 -11.75 14.78
N ALA A 116 6.41 -10.94 14.89
CA ALA A 116 5.96 -10.39 16.16
C ALA A 116 4.44 -10.45 16.27
N SER A 117 3.95 -11.05 17.35
CA SER A 117 2.51 -11.21 17.54
C SER A 117 2.08 -11.10 18.99
N GLY A 118 0.81 -10.68 19.20
CA GLY A 118 0.17 -10.66 20.52
C GLY A 118 0.68 -9.54 21.44
N ILE A 119 1.11 -8.39 20.92
CA ILE A 119 1.68 -7.27 21.69
C ILE A 119 0.66 -6.12 21.78
N THR A 120 0.31 -5.70 22.99
CA THR A 120 -0.63 -4.56 23.17
C THR A 120 0.00 -3.21 22.91
N GLY A 121 1.31 -3.07 23.04
CA GLY A 121 2.04 -1.85 22.77
C GLY A 121 2.52 -1.72 21.32
N ARG A 122 3.55 -0.92 21.13
CA ARG A 122 4.14 -0.61 19.82
C ARG A 122 5.22 -1.62 19.43
N VAL A 123 5.28 -1.95 18.16
CA VAL A 123 6.33 -2.79 17.57
C VAL A 123 7.16 -1.99 16.57
N GLU A 124 8.49 -2.05 16.68
CA GLU A 124 9.46 -1.54 15.71
C GLU A 124 10.31 -2.70 15.23
N ALA A 125 10.30 -3.00 13.94
CA ALA A 125 11.00 -4.13 13.35
C ALA A 125 11.89 -3.67 12.18
N GLU A 126 13.15 -4.06 12.23
CA GLU A 126 14.14 -3.73 11.20
C GLU A 126 14.88 -5.01 10.77
N SER A 127 14.95 -5.27 9.45
CA SER A 127 15.75 -6.35 8.88
C SER A 127 16.53 -5.87 7.66
N GLY A 128 17.76 -6.33 7.51
CA GLY A 128 18.55 -6.02 6.31
C GLY A 128 17.99 -6.66 5.04
N GLY A 129 17.25 -7.78 5.12
CA GLY A 129 16.74 -8.46 3.92
C GLY A 129 15.64 -9.48 4.11
N GLY A 130 15.33 -9.87 5.34
CA GLY A 130 14.32 -10.87 5.66
C GLY A 130 12.90 -10.34 5.55
N SER A 131 11.94 -11.25 5.44
CA SER A 131 10.52 -10.92 5.48
C SER A 131 10.05 -10.62 6.90
N MET A 132 8.99 -9.83 7.01
CA MET A 132 8.40 -9.46 8.29
C MET A 132 6.95 -9.87 8.36
N HIS A 133 6.56 -10.42 9.51
CA HIS A 133 5.17 -10.73 9.83
C HIS A 133 4.80 -10.10 11.17
N LEU A 134 3.76 -9.26 11.17
CA LEU A 134 3.28 -8.55 12.36
C LEU A 134 1.78 -8.83 12.52
N ASP A 135 1.36 -9.41 13.64
CA ASP A 135 -0.07 -9.69 13.87
C ASP A 135 -0.48 -9.45 15.33
N ASP A 136 -1.76 -9.10 15.52
CA ASP A 136 -2.35 -8.84 16.83
C ASP A 136 -1.54 -7.80 17.63
N ILE A 137 -1.30 -6.63 17.02
CA ILE A 137 -0.60 -5.50 17.64
C ILE A 137 -1.62 -4.45 18.08
N GLY A 138 -1.71 -4.22 19.37
CA GLY A 138 -2.66 -3.28 19.97
C GLY A 138 -2.28 -1.80 19.77
N GLY A 139 -0.99 -1.51 19.71
CA GLY A 139 -0.45 -0.19 19.37
C GLY A 139 -0.20 -0.01 17.87
N GLY A 140 0.67 0.90 17.53
CA GLY A 140 1.16 1.07 16.16
C GLY A 140 2.34 0.17 15.85
N ALA A 141 2.69 0.02 14.56
CA ALA A 141 3.87 -0.71 14.15
C ALA A 141 4.67 0.02 13.07
N ASN A 142 5.99 -0.07 13.17
CA ASN A 142 6.92 0.31 12.10
C ASN A 142 7.71 -0.93 11.69
N ALA A 143 7.71 -1.23 10.38
CA ALA A 143 8.47 -2.34 9.82
C ALA A 143 9.30 -1.87 8.64
N GLN A 144 10.60 -2.13 8.69
CA GLN A 144 11.53 -1.76 7.63
C GLN A 144 12.41 -2.95 7.24
N THR A 145 12.45 -3.28 5.95
CA THR A 145 13.33 -4.32 5.41
C THR A 145 14.01 -3.90 4.12
N GLY A 146 15.23 -4.38 3.89
CA GLY A 146 15.97 -4.08 2.67
C GLY A 146 15.39 -4.74 1.41
N GLY A 147 14.75 -5.90 1.52
CA GLY A 147 14.28 -6.62 0.34
C GLY A 147 13.13 -7.59 0.54
N GLY A 148 12.87 -8.02 1.75
CA GLY A 148 11.81 -8.96 2.09
C GLY A 148 10.40 -8.36 1.99
N GLY A 149 9.38 -9.20 1.93
CA GLY A 149 7.99 -8.77 2.03
C GLY A 149 7.61 -8.39 3.46
N ILE A 150 6.59 -7.55 3.60
CA ILE A 150 5.98 -7.20 4.89
C ILE A 150 4.53 -7.62 4.87
N ASP A 151 4.17 -8.51 5.77
CA ASP A 151 2.81 -9.01 5.96
C ASP A 151 2.29 -8.58 7.32
N VAL A 152 1.18 -7.85 7.32
CA VAL A 152 0.57 -7.32 8.53
C VAL A 152 -0.83 -7.89 8.68
N GLY A 153 -1.06 -8.67 9.74
CA GLY A 153 -2.37 -9.19 10.11
C GLY A 153 -3.27 -8.09 10.66
N THR A 154 -3.42 -7.98 11.96
CA THR A 154 -4.27 -6.97 12.62
C THR A 154 -3.42 -6.00 13.45
N VAL A 155 -3.54 -4.70 13.18
CA VAL A 155 -2.88 -3.64 13.97
C VAL A 155 -3.89 -2.54 14.29
N SER A 156 -3.97 -2.16 15.57
CA SER A 156 -4.94 -1.16 16.04
C SER A 156 -4.47 0.29 15.90
N GLY A 157 -3.16 0.53 15.86
CA GLY A 157 -2.58 1.87 15.70
C GLY A 157 -2.09 2.17 14.29
N ASP A 158 -1.30 3.23 14.16
CA ASP A 158 -0.73 3.64 12.88
C ASP A 158 0.36 2.69 12.41
N LEU A 159 0.44 2.50 11.09
CA LEU A 159 1.41 1.66 10.39
C LEU A 159 2.38 2.47 9.55
N GLY A 160 3.68 2.22 9.72
CA GLY A 160 4.74 2.67 8.84
C GLY A 160 5.46 1.45 8.26
N LEU A 161 5.35 1.20 6.96
CA LEU A 161 5.85 0.00 6.30
C LEU A 161 6.77 0.39 5.16
N HIS A 162 8.02 -0.07 5.22
CA HIS A 162 9.01 0.24 4.18
C HIS A 162 9.79 -1.00 3.76
N THR A 163 9.84 -1.27 2.46
CA THR A 163 10.71 -2.32 1.90
C THR A 163 11.40 -1.86 0.63
N GLY A 164 12.65 -2.28 0.44
CA GLY A 164 13.41 -1.94 -0.78
C GLY A 164 12.83 -2.57 -2.05
N GLY A 165 12.18 -3.73 -1.98
CA GLY A 165 11.69 -4.40 -3.18
C GLY A 165 10.56 -5.41 -2.97
N GLY A 166 10.28 -5.77 -1.74
CA GLY A 166 9.26 -6.76 -1.38
C GLY A 166 7.83 -6.25 -1.53
N THR A 167 6.90 -7.17 -1.48
CA THR A 167 5.46 -6.86 -1.40
C THR A 167 5.07 -6.41 0.00
N ILE A 168 4.09 -5.53 0.09
CA ILE A 168 3.47 -5.14 1.36
C ILE A 168 2.01 -5.60 1.33
N MET A 169 1.60 -6.37 2.34
CA MET A 169 0.23 -6.82 2.52
C MET A 169 -0.26 -6.38 3.90
N VAL A 170 -1.43 -5.72 3.95
CA VAL A 170 -2.09 -5.31 5.19
C VAL A 170 -3.51 -5.86 5.19
N HIS A 171 -3.80 -6.78 6.11
CA HIS A 171 -5.12 -7.38 6.22
C HIS A 171 -6.10 -6.45 6.94
N HIS A 172 -5.72 -5.94 8.10
CA HIS A 172 -6.57 -5.03 8.86
C HIS A 172 -5.78 -4.00 9.66
N ALA A 173 -6.06 -2.71 9.43
CA ALA A 173 -5.46 -1.61 10.17
C ALA A 173 -6.53 -0.63 10.66
N ASN A 174 -6.55 -0.32 11.96
CA ASN A 174 -7.48 0.68 12.51
C ASN A 174 -6.91 2.10 12.50
N GLY A 175 -5.62 2.28 12.30
CA GLY A 175 -4.93 3.57 12.20
C GLY A 175 -4.67 4.01 10.76
N LYS A 176 -3.80 5.01 10.62
CA LYS A 176 -3.29 5.43 9.32
C LYS A 176 -2.22 4.47 8.81
N VAL A 177 -2.17 4.27 7.50
CA VAL A 177 -1.18 3.41 6.85
C VAL A 177 -0.27 4.24 5.95
N VAL A 178 1.03 4.13 6.15
CA VAL A 178 2.06 4.61 5.22
C VAL A 178 2.81 3.36 4.73
N ALA A 179 2.74 3.09 3.43
CA ALA A 179 3.36 1.92 2.82
C ALA A 179 4.22 2.32 1.62
N GLU A 180 5.50 2.02 1.69
CA GLU A 180 6.48 2.37 0.68
C GLU A 180 7.28 1.14 0.24
N THR A 181 7.38 0.92 -1.07
CA THR A 181 8.22 -0.14 -1.64
C THR A 181 8.92 0.32 -2.90
N GLY A 182 10.17 -0.10 -3.10
CA GLY A 182 10.92 0.24 -4.31
C GLY A 182 10.37 -0.39 -5.58
N GLY A 183 9.76 -1.58 -5.51
CA GLY A 183 9.30 -2.28 -6.71
C GLY A 183 8.17 -3.27 -6.51
N GLY A 184 7.88 -3.65 -5.29
CA GLY A 184 6.83 -4.61 -4.95
C GLY A 184 5.41 -4.05 -5.06
N SER A 185 4.43 -4.94 -5.07
CA SER A 185 3.02 -4.55 -5.00
C SER A 185 2.60 -4.24 -3.57
N VAL A 186 1.58 -3.43 -3.42
CA VAL A 186 0.98 -3.10 -2.12
C VAL A 186 -0.50 -3.49 -2.13
N GLU A 187 -0.92 -4.26 -1.14
CA GLU A 187 -2.33 -4.62 -0.93
C GLU A 187 -2.79 -4.22 0.47
N ILE A 188 -3.91 -3.49 0.56
CA ILE A 188 -4.60 -3.18 1.82
C ILE A 188 -6.04 -3.71 1.71
N GLN A 189 -6.42 -4.64 2.59
CA GLN A 189 -7.74 -5.25 2.53
C GLN A 189 -8.80 -4.40 3.24
N SER A 190 -8.54 -3.93 4.45
CA SER A 190 -9.57 -3.18 5.17
C SER A 190 -9.03 -2.31 6.31
N GLY A 191 -9.85 -1.36 6.70
CA GLY A 191 -9.79 -0.66 7.98
C GLY A 191 -9.16 0.72 7.94
N ALA A 192 -8.08 0.94 7.22
CA ALA A 192 -7.27 2.16 7.29
C ALA A 192 -8.07 3.46 7.39
N GLN A 193 -7.77 4.29 8.38
CA GLN A 193 -8.38 5.62 8.56
C GLN A 193 -7.76 6.70 7.65
N GLY A 194 -7.03 6.28 6.67
CA GLY A 194 -6.33 7.02 5.66
C GLY A 194 -5.08 6.25 5.27
N ALA A 195 -4.66 6.35 4.01
CA ALA A 195 -3.45 5.70 3.57
C ALA A 195 -2.66 6.57 2.59
N VAL A 196 -1.33 6.44 2.67
CA VAL A 196 -0.37 6.94 1.69
C VAL A 196 0.43 5.74 1.21
N ILE A 197 0.37 5.47 -0.08
CA ILE A 197 0.98 4.29 -0.69
C ILE A 197 1.87 4.74 -1.83
N GLU A 198 3.13 4.35 -1.79
CA GLU A 198 4.11 4.67 -2.83
C GLU A 198 4.86 3.40 -3.25
N THR A 199 4.91 3.14 -4.56
CA THR A 199 5.72 2.06 -5.13
C THR A 199 6.42 2.49 -6.41
N GLY A 200 7.65 2.04 -6.61
CA GLY A 200 8.40 2.38 -7.82
C GLY A 200 7.84 1.74 -9.09
N GLY A 201 7.20 0.57 -9.01
CA GLY A 201 6.73 -0.12 -10.21
C GLY A 201 5.61 -1.12 -10.00
N GLY A 202 5.34 -1.52 -8.77
CA GLY A 202 4.32 -2.52 -8.44
C GLY A 202 2.88 -2.01 -8.57
N SER A 203 1.95 -2.93 -8.64
CA SER A 203 0.52 -2.61 -8.61
C SER A 203 0.05 -2.33 -7.18
N VAL A 204 -0.98 -1.53 -7.06
CA VAL A 204 -1.58 -1.20 -5.76
C VAL A 204 -3.05 -1.61 -5.76
N ALA A 205 -3.45 -2.34 -4.72
CA ALA A 205 -4.83 -2.72 -4.47
C ALA A 205 -5.28 -2.27 -3.08
N VAL A 206 -6.38 -1.55 -2.97
CA VAL A 206 -7.00 -1.16 -1.69
C VAL A 206 -8.48 -1.49 -1.74
N LYS A 207 -8.94 -2.46 -0.96
CA LYS A 207 -10.36 -2.85 -0.98
C LYS A 207 -11.25 -1.86 -0.23
N GLN A 208 -10.80 -1.41 0.94
CA GLN A 208 -11.55 -0.44 1.75
C GLN A 208 -10.63 0.52 2.48
N CYS A 209 -10.97 1.82 2.46
CA CYS A 209 -10.30 2.84 3.27
C CYS A 209 -11.31 3.87 3.79
N ASN A 210 -11.25 4.18 5.09
CA ASN A 210 -12.23 5.04 5.76
C ASN A 210 -11.84 6.53 5.79
N GLY A 211 -10.72 6.92 5.19
CA GLY A 211 -10.23 8.29 5.16
C GLY A 211 -9.64 8.69 3.83
N LYS A 212 -8.79 9.73 3.85
CA LYS A 212 -8.07 10.17 2.64
C LYS A 212 -7.12 9.08 2.15
N LEU A 213 -7.18 8.80 0.85
CA LEU A 213 -6.28 7.87 0.19
C LEU A 213 -5.41 8.60 -0.83
N ARG A 214 -4.08 8.41 -0.74
CA ARG A 214 -3.12 8.83 -1.76
C ARG A 214 -2.33 7.62 -2.23
N VAL A 215 -2.30 7.42 -3.53
CA VAL A 215 -1.59 6.30 -4.17
C VAL A 215 -0.72 6.83 -5.31
N SER A 216 0.54 6.46 -5.31
CA SER A 216 1.49 6.74 -6.39
C SER A 216 2.26 5.49 -6.79
N THR A 217 2.33 5.21 -8.10
CA THR A 217 3.18 4.14 -8.64
C THR A 217 3.85 4.59 -9.93
N GLY A 218 5.09 4.14 -10.16
CA GLY A 218 5.81 4.48 -11.40
C GLY A 218 5.23 3.83 -12.64
N GLY A 219 4.58 2.66 -12.55
CA GLY A 219 4.09 1.96 -13.75
C GLY A 219 2.97 0.97 -13.52
N GLY A 220 2.71 0.55 -12.30
CA GLY A 220 1.70 -0.46 -11.95
C GLY A 220 0.26 0.03 -12.11
N SER A 221 -0.67 -0.91 -12.23
CA SER A 221 -2.10 -0.61 -12.18
C SER A 221 -2.57 -0.37 -10.75
N ILE A 222 -3.60 0.44 -10.60
CA ILE A 222 -4.18 0.79 -9.31
C ILE A 222 -5.64 0.36 -9.31
N ASP A 223 -6.02 -0.50 -8.36
CA ASP A 223 -7.37 -1.01 -8.18
C ASP A 223 -7.89 -0.65 -6.78
N LEU A 224 -8.90 0.21 -6.74
CA LEU A 224 -9.47 0.73 -5.50
C LEU A 224 -10.95 0.35 -5.40
N GLY A 225 -11.31 -0.23 -4.28
CA GLY A 225 -12.69 -0.57 -3.91
C GLY A 225 -13.45 0.63 -3.34
N ASP A 226 -13.92 0.50 -2.09
CA ASP A 226 -14.78 1.49 -1.43
C ASP A 226 -13.97 2.45 -0.56
N ILE A 227 -13.89 3.70 -0.96
CA ILE A 227 -13.13 4.73 -0.25
C ILE A 227 -14.07 5.77 0.37
N ASN A 228 -14.09 5.85 1.69
CA ASN A 228 -14.97 6.77 2.43
C ASN A 228 -14.41 8.20 2.56
N GLY A 229 -13.46 8.60 1.72
CA GLY A 229 -12.84 9.91 1.75
C GLY A 229 -12.42 10.40 0.36
N PRO A 230 -11.66 11.51 0.30
CA PRO A 230 -11.06 12.00 -0.94
C PRO A 230 -9.92 11.08 -1.40
N VAL A 231 -9.77 10.97 -2.72
CA VAL A 231 -8.79 10.06 -3.37
C VAL A 231 -7.88 10.82 -4.31
N GLU A 232 -6.59 10.59 -4.18
CA GLU A 232 -5.55 11.11 -5.08
C GLU A 232 -4.73 9.93 -5.62
N ILE A 233 -4.72 9.77 -6.94
CA ILE A 233 -4.14 8.60 -7.63
C ILE A 233 -3.23 9.06 -8.74
N GLU A 234 -2.03 8.52 -8.78
CA GLU A 234 -1.05 8.80 -9.82
C GLU A 234 -0.32 7.53 -10.26
N THR A 235 -0.27 7.28 -11.56
CA THR A 235 0.56 6.21 -12.14
C THR A 235 1.24 6.67 -13.43
N GLY A 236 2.45 6.21 -13.68
CA GLY A 236 3.16 6.56 -14.92
C GLY A 236 2.56 5.93 -16.18
N GLY A 237 1.99 4.72 -16.08
CA GLY A 237 1.50 4.01 -17.26
C GLY A 237 0.38 3.01 -17.04
N GLY A 238 0.09 2.66 -15.81
CA GLY A 238 -0.93 1.67 -15.45
C GLY A 238 -2.37 2.17 -15.62
N THR A 239 -3.31 1.25 -15.57
CA THR A 239 -4.74 1.55 -15.50
C THR A 239 -5.14 1.94 -14.08
N ILE A 240 -6.13 2.80 -13.96
CA ILE A 240 -6.73 3.20 -12.69
C ILE A 240 -8.18 2.74 -12.68
N HIS A 241 -8.53 1.94 -11.68
CA HIS A 241 -9.90 1.54 -11.40
C HIS A 241 -10.30 1.96 -9.98
N LEU A 242 -11.48 2.57 -9.82
CA LEU A 242 -12.07 2.93 -8.53
C LEU A 242 -13.55 2.56 -8.52
N SER A 243 -13.95 1.72 -7.59
CA SER A 243 -15.33 1.26 -7.45
C SER A 243 -16.25 2.32 -6.84
N SER A 244 -15.83 3.00 -5.79
CA SER A 244 -16.59 4.11 -5.20
C SER A 244 -15.74 5.05 -4.35
N ALA A 245 -16.10 6.34 -4.29
CA ALA A 245 -15.55 7.27 -3.32
C ALA A 245 -16.59 8.26 -2.83
N LYS A 246 -16.55 8.59 -1.53
CA LYS A 246 -17.46 9.63 -0.95
C LYS A 246 -16.91 11.04 -1.13
N GLY A 247 -15.62 11.21 -1.33
CA GLY A 247 -14.96 12.49 -1.55
C GLY A 247 -14.57 12.73 -3.01
N ALA A 248 -14.01 13.92 -3.28
CA ALA A 248 -13.49 14.27 -4.59
C ALA A 248 -12.34 13.33 -5.00
N VAL A 249 -12.28 12.98 -6.28
CA VAL A 249 -11.27 12.09 -6.85
C VAL A 249 -10.38 12.83 -7.83
N ARG A 250 -9.07 12.69 -7.67
CA ARG A 250 -8.07 13.11 -8.66
C ARG A 250 -7.31 11.87 -9.13
N ALA A 251 -7.36 11.59 -10.42
CA ALA A 251 -6.70 10.45 -11.04
C ALA A 251 -5.86 10.87 -12.23
N GLN A 252 -4.60 10.48 -12.27
CA GLN A 252 -3.68 10.82 -13.35
C GLN A 252 -2.89 9.58 -13.80
N THR A 253 -2.80 9.37 -15.12
CA THR A 253 -1.94 8.33 -15.70
C THR A 253 -1.30 8.84 -16.98
N GLY A 254 -0.08 8.38 -17.27
CA GLY A 254 0.59 8.74 -18.53
C GLY A 254 0.01 8.05 -19.74
N GLY A 255 -0.46 6.81 -19.63
CA GLY A 255 -0.87 6.02 -20.79
C GLY A 255 -2.02 5.03 -20.57
N GLY A 256 -2.41 4.77 -19.33
CA GLY A 256 -3.49 3.83 -19.02
C GLY A 256 -4.90 4.41 -19.11
N GLY A 257 -5.91 3.55 -19.10
CA GLY A 257 -7.30 3.97 -18.95
C GLY A 257 -7.61 4.37 -17.51
N ILE A 258 -8.62 5.20 -17.35
CA ILE A 258 -9.14 5.62 -16.03
C ILE A 258 -10.62 5.25 -15.94
N GLU A 259 -10.98 4.47 -14.94
CA GLU A 259 -12.35 4.08 -14.64
C GLU A 259 -12.71 4.46 -13.20
N LEU A 260 -13.62 5.43 -13.06
CA LEU A 260 -14.05 5.94 -11.75
C LEU A 260 -15.56 5.78 -11.62
N TYR A 261 -15.98 4.91 -10.72
CA TYR A 261 -17.40 4.67 -10.47
C TYR A 261 -17.82 5.26 -9.12
N GLY A 262 -19.10 5.65 -9.03
CA GLY A 262 -19.70 6.07 -7.78
C GLY A 262 -19.05 7.28 -7.11
N VAL A 263 -18.64 8.28 -7.89
CA VAL A 263 -17.91 9.47 -7.39
C VAL A 263 -18.75 10.75 -7.47
N PRO A 264 -18.65 11.69 -6.50
CA PRO A 264 -19.40 12.96 -6.53
C PRO A 264 -18.80 13.97 -7.50
N SER A 265 -17.49 13.97 -7.68
CA SER A 265 -16.74 14.80 -8.61
C SER A 265 -15.40 14.14 -8.95
N ALA A 266 -14.90 14.37 -10.16
CA ALA A 266 -13.67 13.76 -10.63
C ALA A 266 -12.80 14.73 -11.45
N ARG A 267 -11.49 14.71 -11.18
CA ARG A 267 -10.48 15.22 -12.08
C ARG A 267 -9.65 14.06 -12.60
N ALA A 268 -9.85 13.69 -13.86
CA ALA A 268 -9.19 12.56 -14.49
C ALA A 268 -8.40 13.03 -15.70
N GLU A 269 -7.11 12.70 -15.75
CA GLU A 269 -6.19 13.11 -16.82
C GLU A 269 -5.38 11.88 -17.28
N THR A 270 -5.38 11.61 -18.59
CA THR A 270 -4.53 10.59 -19.19
C THR A 270 -3.94 11.08 -20.52
N GLY A 271 -2.71 10.63 -20.82
CA GLY A 271 -2.06 10.96 -22.09
C GLY A 271 -2.65 10.18 -23.27
N ALA A 272 -2.91 8.88 -23.10
CA ALA A 272 -3.33 8.00 -24.20
C ALA A 272 -4.21 6.85 -23.73
N GLY A 273 -5.30 7.15 -23.06
CA GLY A 273 -6.23 6.13 -22.57
C GLY A 273 -7.68 6.62 -22.62
N SER A 274 -8.61 5.69 -22.49
CA SER A 274 -10.02 6.04 -22.33
C SER A 274 -10.30 6.47 -20.89
N ILE A 275 -11.29 7.34 -20.72
CA ILE A 275 -11.78 7.75 -19.41
C ILE A 275 -13.25 7.34 -19.30
N ILE A 276 -13.59 6.60 -18.26
CA ILE A 276 -14.96 6.24 -17.90
C ILE A 276 -15.24 6.79 -16.52
N VAL A 277 -16.24 7.63 -16.37
CA VAL A 277 -16.62 8.19 -15.08
C VAL A 277 -18.12 8.04 -14.87
N LYS A 278 -18.52 7.54 -13.69
CA LYS A 278 -19.90 7.50 -13.25
C LYS A 278 -20.08 8.48 -12.08
N LEU A 279 -20.73 9.62 -12.39
CA LEU A 279 -21.05 10.65 -11.41
C LEU A 279 -22.36 10.34 -10.70
N VAL A 280 -22.30 10.36 -9.35
CA VAL A 280 -23.46 10.09 -8.50
C VAL A 280 -23.59 11.16 -7.41
N ASN A 281 -24.76 11.25 -6.81
CA ASN A 281 -24.97 12.10 -5.65
C ASN A 281 -24.65 11.32 -4.37
N THR A 282 -23.53 11.62 -3.75
CA THR A 282 -23.10 10.98 -2.49
C THR A 282 -23.57 11.71 -1.24
N GLY A 283 -24.36 12.79 -1.39
CA GLY A 283 -24.83 13.65 -0.30
C GLY A 283 -23.77 14.61 0.27
N GLY A 284 -22.56 14.59 -0.28
CA GLY A 284 -21.47 15.52 0.07
C GLY A 284 -21.36 16.72 -0.87
N GLU A 285 -20.37 17.59 -0.60
CA GLU A 285 -20.04 18.70 -1.49
C GLU A 285 -19.61 18.21 -2.87
N ARG A 286 -20.17 18.78 -3.90
CA ARG A 286 -19.78 18.52 -5.29
C ARG A 286 -18.96 19.68 -5.81
N ASN A 287 -17.79 19.36 -6.35
CA ASN A 287 -16.88 20.30 -6.96
C ASN A 287 -16.98 20.20 -8.48
N ASP A 288 -16.37 21.16 -9.17
CA ASP A 288 -16.16 21.09 -10.60
C ASP A 288 -15.39 19.81 -10.96
N SER A 289 -15.78 19.20 -12.07
CA SER A 289 -15.14 18.01 -12.63
C SER A 289 -14.43 18.32 -13.93
N MET A 290 -13.31 17.66 -14.17
CA MET A 290 -12.52 17.81 -15.39
C MET A 290 -12.03 16.45 -15.86
N LEU A 291 -12.34 16.08 -17.08
CA LEU A 291 -11.92 14.83 -17.70
C LEU A 291 -11.17 15.17 -18.98
N GLU A 292 -9.91 14.79 -19.06
CA GLU A 292 -9.03 15.15 -20.16
C GLU A 292 -8.18 13.98 -20.63
N THR A 293 -8.20 13.72 -21.94
CA THR A 293 -7.27 12.79 -22.59
C THR A 293 -6.76 13.41 -23.89
N SER A 294 -5.49 13.11 -24.24
CA SER A 294 -4.99 13.53 -25.57
C SER A 294 -5.45 12.59 -26.66
N ALA A 295 -5.47 11.28 -26.41
CA ALA A 295 -5.89 10.26 -27.39
C ALA A 295 -6.70 9.16 -26.70
N GLY A 296 -7.99 9.21 -26.87
CA GLY A 296 -8.92 8.22 -26.30
C GLY A 296 -10.33 8.74 -26.17
N ASP A 297 -11.24 7.81 -25.93
CA ASP A 297 -12.65 8.11 -25.76
C ASP A 297 -12.97 8.48 -24.32
N ILE A 298 -13.93 9.37 -24.13
CA ILE A 298 -14.42 9.72 -22.79
C ILE A 298 -15.91 9.36 -22.71
N THR A 299 -16.25 8.50 -21.75
CA THR A 299 -17.65 8.16 -21.45
C THR A 299 -18.00 8.63 -20.04
N VAL A 300 -19.03 9.47 -19.95
CA VAL A 300 -19.53 9.95 -18.65
C VAL A 300 -20.95 9.45 -18.44
N TYR A 301 -21.14 8.72 -17.35
CA TYR A 301 -22.46 8.34 -16.86
C TYR A 301 -22.91 9.33 -15.79
N ILE A 302 -24.07 9.95 -15.95
CA ILE A 302 -24.61 10.93 -15.02
C ILE A 302 -25.89 10.35 -14.42
N ALA A 303 -25.95 10.23 -13.09
CA ALA A 303 -27.14 9.77 -12.39
C ALA A 303 -28.28 10.82 -12.51
N ARG A 304 -29.52 10.33 -12.43
CA ARG A 304 -30.73 11.14 -12.70
C ARG A 304 -30.90 12.35 -11.79
N ASP A 305 -30.41 12.27 -10.55
CA ASP A 305 -30.51 13.30 -9.50
C ASP A 305 -29.33 14.28 -9.48
N VAL A 306 -28.36 14.11 -10.38
CA VAL A 306 -27.17 14.95 -10.46
C VAL A 306 -27.47 16.24 -11.23
N ALA A 307 -27.48 17.38 -10.53
CA ALA A 307 -27.56 18.72 -11.14
C ALA A 307 -26.14 19.17 -11.54
N ILE A 308 -25.92 19.43 -12.82
CA ILE A 308 -24.58 19.70 -13.35
C ILE A 308 -24.63 20.55 -14.64
N SER A 309 -23.62 21.40 -14.84
CA SER A 309 -23.44 22.13 -16.10
C SER A 309 -22.34 21.43 -16.89
N VAL A 310 -22.61 21.07 -18.14
CA VAL A 310 -21.71 20.29 -18.98
C VAL A 310 -21.10 21.16 -20.08
N ARG A 311 -19.79 21.03 -20.27
CA ARG A 311 -19.07 21.55 -21.44
C ARG A 311 -18.12 20.46 -21.94
N ALA A 312 -18.34 20.00 -23.17
CA ALA A 312 -17.51 18.99 -23.81
C ALA A 312 -16.88 19.53 -25.09
N SER A 313 -15.64 19.13 -25.40
CA SER A 313 -14.95 19.53 -26.65
C SER A 313 -14.06 18.41 -27.18
N VAL A 314 -14.08 18.24 -28.52
CA VAL A 314 -13.14 17.43 -29.28
C VAL A 314 -12.38 18.35 -30.21
N GLU A 315 -11.05 18.48 -30.02
CA GLU A 315 -10.24 19.46 -30.75
C GLU A 315 -10.02 19.07 -32.22
N LEU A 316 -9.74 17.81 -32.50
CA LEU A 316 -9.59 17.26 -33.85
C LEU A 316 -10.79 16.37 -34.16
N GLY A 317 -11.92 16.99 -34.37
CA GLY A 317 -13.22 16.34 -34.53
C GLY A 317 -13.47 15.64 -35.85
N ASN A 318 -12.49 15.63 -36.82
CA ASN A 318 -12.62 14.94 -38.08
C ASN A 318 -12.73 13.41 -37.87
N GLY A 319 -13.91 12.83 -38.16
CA GLY A 319 -14.17 11.42 -37.94
C GLY A 319 -14.65 11.05 -36.52
N HIS A 320 -14.63 12.00 -35.59
CA HIS A 320 -15.10 11.83 -34.23
C HIS A 320 -16.47 12.45 -33.99
N ARG A 321 -17.09 12.13 -32.84
CA ARG A 321 -18.43 12.62 -32.51
C ARG A 321 -18.58 12.84 -30.98
N ILE A 322 -19.51 13.74 -30.65
CA ILE A 322 -20.04 13.89 -29.32
C ILE A 322 -21.50 13.37 -29.34
N THR A 323 -21.83 12.44 -28.45
CA THR A 323 -23.18 11.88 -28.31
C THR A 323 -23.71 12.12 -26.90
N SER A 324 -25.02 12.37 -26.77
CA SER A 324 -25.67 12.57 -25.48
C SER A 324 -27.04 11.92 -25.45
N ASP A 325 -27.36 11.27 -24.32
CA ASP A 325 -28.71 10.77 -24.02
C ASP A 325 -29.64 11.88 -23.49
N PHE A 326 -29.11 13.09 -23.29
CA PHE A 326 -29.84 14.23 -22.73
C PHE A 326 -30.17 15.25 -23.82
N SER A 327 -31.47 15.56 -23.97
CA SER A 327 -31.96 16.58 -24.92
C SER A 327 -31.47 18.00 -24.62
N ASP A 328 -31.11 18.26 -23.35
CA ASP A 328 -30.65 19.58 -22.89
C ASP A 328 -29.18 19.87 -23.23
N ILE A 329 -28.47 18.90 -23.79
CA ILE A 329 -27.08 19.06 -24.24
C ILE A 329 -27.08 19.24 -25.74
N HIS A 330 -26.66 20.44 -26.20
CA HIS A 330 -26.61 20.81 -27.58
C HIS A 330 -25.23 20.64 -28.16
N VAL A 331 -25.11 19.85 -29.23
CA VAL A 331 -23.85 19.61 -29.92
C VAL A 331 -23.74 20.58 -31.10
N SER A 332 -22.61 21.25 -31.21
CA SER A 332 -22.26 22.15 -32.28
C SER A 332 -20.89 21.81 -32.87
N SER A 333 -20.60 22.33 -34.09
CA SER A 333 -19.32 22.12 -34.72
C SER A 333 -18.84 23.41 -35.35
N GLU A 334 -17.57 23.75 -35.13
CA GLU A 334 -16.90 24.91 -35.71
C GLU A 334 -15.71 24.48 -36.58
N GLY A 335 -15.47 25.19 -37.71
CA GLY A 335 -14.40 24.86 -38.63
C GLY A 335 -14.80 23.83 -39.71
N GLY A 336 -13.85 23.38 -40.52
CA GLY A 336 -14.06 22.36 -41.56
C GLY A 336 -14.54 22.88 -42.90
N GLY A 337 -14.43 24.19 -43.17
CA GLY A 337 -14.89 24.80 -44.45
C GLY A 337 -13.95 24.66 -45.67
N ASP A 338 -12.67 24.46 -45.45
CA ASP A 338 -11.65 24.25 -46.47
C ASP A 338 -10.98 22.89 -46.36
N TRP A 339 -10.46 22.35 -47.45
CA TRP A 339 -9.76 21.06 -47.51
C TRP A 339 -8.64 21.02 -46.47
N GLY A 340 -8.86 20.24 -45.38
CA GLY A 340 -7.87 19.96 -44.33
C GLY A 340 -7.92 20.86 -43.08
N ALA A 341 -8.85 21.79 -42.97
CA ALA A 341 -9.01 22.57 -41.74
C ALA A 341 -9.51 21.68 -40.59
N PRO A 342 -8.91 21.77 -39.39
CA PRO A 342 -9.38 21.00 -38.24
C PRO A 342 -10.81 21.43 -37.87
N LYS A 343 -11.67 20.42 -37.60
CA LYS A 343 -13.03 20.62 -37.13
C LYS A 343 -13.05 20.43 -35.61
N THR A 344 -13.52 21.43 -34.89
CA THR A 344 -13.75 21.31 -33.45
C THR A 344 -15.22 20.98 -33.18
N LEU A 345 -15.47 19.97 -32.37
CA LEU A 345 -16.81 19.66 -31.88
C LEU A 345 -16.95 20.18 -30.46
N THR A 346 -18.09 20.77 -30.13
CA THR A 346 -18.41 21.24 -28.79
C THR A 346 -19.82 20.80 -28.40
N ALA A 347 -20.04 20.59 -27.09
CA ALA A 347 -21.36 20.34 -26.55
C ALA A 347 -21.51 21.08 -25.23
N GLU A 348 -22.65 21.74 -25.05
CA GLU A 348 -22.96 22.49 -23.84
C GLU A 348 -24.41 22.23 -23.40
N GLY A 349 -24.64 22.21 -22.10
CA GLY A 349 -25.98 22.06 -21.54
C GLY A 349 -26.01 22.09 -20.01
N LYS A 350 -27.22 22.17 -19.47
CA LYS A 350 -27.46 22.15 -18.03
C LYS A 350 -28.46 21.05 -17.70
N LEU A 351 -28.10 20.15 -16.81
CA LEU A 351 -28.93 19.05 -16.34
C LEU A 351 -29.48 19.38 -14.94
N ASN A 352 -30.76 19.11 -14.72
CA ASN A 352 -31.46 19.34 -13.44
C ASN A 352 -31.27 20.76 -12.87
N GLY A 353 -31.36 21.78 -13.73
CA GLY A 353 -31.19 23.18 -13.34
C GLY A 353 -29.77 23.70 -13.32
N GLY A 354 -28.80 22.84 -13.63
CA GLY A 354 -27.37 23.18 -13.60
C GLY A 354 -26.76 23.03 -12.20
N GLY A 355 -25.43 23.20 -12.12
CA GLY A 355 -24.65 23.03 -10.90
C GLY A 355 -23.17 23.16 -11.18
N PRO A 356 -22.29 22.48 -10.44
CA PRO A 356 -20.88 22.46 -10.69
C PRO A 356 -20.54 22.12 -12.15
N MET A 357 -19.44 22.64 -12.65
CA MET A 357 -19.07 22.45 -14.04
C MET A 357 -18.40 21.09 -14.29
N LEU A 358 -18.89 20.36 -15.27
CA LEU A 358 -18.22 19.20 -15.85
C LEU A 358 -17.60 19.62 -17.19
N LYS A 359 -16.27 19.67 -17.19
CA LYS A 359 -15.48 19.88 -18.40
C LYS A 359 -14.97 18.55 -18.93
N VAL A 360 -15.27 18.23 -20.20
CA VAL A 360 -14.81 17.00 -20.86
C VAL A 360 -14.05 17.38 -22.11
N ARG A 361 -12.81 16.94 -22.23
CA ARG A 361 -11.93 17.33 -23.33
C ARG A 361 -11.13 16.16 -23.85
N THR A 362 -11.14 15.95 -25.16
CA THR A 362 -10.21 15.07 -25.86
C THR A 362 -9.67 15.76 -27.09
N THR A 363 -8.39 15.49 -27.41
CA THR A 363 -7.84 15.97 -28.68
C THR A 363 -8.30 15.08 -29.82
N THR A 364 -8.23 13.75 -29.66
CA THR A 364 -8.72 12.74 -30.62
C THR A 364 -9.45 11.63 -29.88
N GLY A 365 -10.73 11.45 -30.20
CA GLY A 365 -11.59 10.43 -29.59
C GLY A 365 -13.05 10.88 -29.56
N ASP A 366 -13.93 9.95 -29.23
CA ASP A 366 -15.35 10.19 -29.09
C ASP A 366 -15.70 10.60 -27.65
N ILE A 367 -16.70 11.44 -27.47
CA ILE A 367 -17.28 11.78 -26.17
C ILE A 367 -18.70 11.26 -26.11
N CYS A 368 -18.98 10.44 -25.08
CA CYS A 368 -20.31 9.90 -24.83
C CYS A 368 -20.82 10.36 -23.47
N ILE A 369 -21.93 11.10 -23.42
CA ILE A 369 -22.58 11.54 -22.20
C ILE A 369 -23.87 10.75 -22.04
N LYS A 370 -23.87 9.83 -21.10
CA LYS A 370 -24.91 8.82 -20.93
C LYS A 370 -25.67 9.00 -19.62
N ARG A 371 -26.92 8.60 -19.66
CA ARG A 371 -27.74 8.50 -18.44
C ARG A 371 -27.40 7.22 -17.69
N SER A 372 -27.19 7.33 -16.40
CA SER A 372 -27.07 6.17 -15.51
C SER A 372 -28.41 5.86 -14.87
N ASP A 373 -28.85 4.62 -14.96
CA ASP A 373 -30.15 4.20 -14.38
C ASP A 373 -30.05 3.87 -12.88
N HIS A 374 -28.82 3.72 -12.34
CA HIS A 374 -28.55 3.53 -10.89
C HIS A 374 -27.18 4.11 -10.54
#